data_bb39a8de39c5e242b0b36e9862739cb8
#
_entry.id   bb39a8de39c5e242b0b36e9862739cb8
#
_cell.length_a   1.000
_cell.length_b   1.000
_cell.length_c   1.000
_cell.angle_alpha   90.00
_cell.angle_beta   90.00
_cell.angle_gamma   90.00
#
_symmetry.space_group_name_H-M   'P 1'
#
loop_
_entity.id
_entity.type
_entity.pdbx_description
1 polymer ?
#
loop_
_entity_poly.entity_id
_entity_poly.type
_entity_poly.pdbx_seq_one_letter_code
_entity_poly.pdbx_strand_id
1 'polypeptide(L)'
;MVRRIAIAVTGLVGLVGGLALPAAAQRPVTVQEIVLRAKPGVVLVVAEVAAEVTLDCGTGVQTVTPPVFRETGTGWFIDSRGWIITNGHVVQPAHTPPRWLVNQQAQRAVSTACLPKVLAARGMNPGEKPELEDAIKRKLLDTVLPTTKVKLTPSVVVVVSSGTRLKAEVKKYSAPLSNEPGAMSGRDLALLKVPGEVFPVLPLAESRMVQIGDPLHILGFPGVVLSHELLNKSASVEATITNGAVSGLKEDVSNQPVIQTDASASFGNSGGPAVNQKGQVLGVLTFVSLAPGPEGALVQGFNFVIPADAVREFLKGTEVRLDGSSKFTEAWNQGLRDFFSENDPGAVRSFELADQLVPGLPDVKRLLAEARDNVKNPRPRPFPWFWVAIGVTFLSAAGFGAQFLLRWQKNRYRVSPSDVIKMQESGKDPQILDVREGAAYDALPLKIPRSIRLAPEELASGVSGLELDLTRPVVAYCTALQEATSARVAKDLRKLGFKDVLVLKGGLGAWTNSGLPIETRSDISAVGLELYKALAGGTG
;
A
#
# COMPACT_ATOMS: atom_id res chain seq x y z
N MET A 1 0.83 -50.47 14.83
CA MET A 1 1.60 -49.54 13.98
C MET A 1 0.74 -48.87 12.88
N VAL A 2 -0.25 -49.52 12.30
CA VAL A 2 -1.17 -48.98 11.26
C VAL A 2 -2.02 -47.81 11.74
N ARG A 3 -2.49 -47.77 13.00
CA ARG A 3 -3.29 -46.66 13.56
C ARG A 3 -2.53 -45.34 13.74
N ARG A 4 -1.18 -45.38 13.91
CA ARG A 4 -0.38 -44.12 14.05
C ARG A 4 -0.04 -43.46 12.72
N ILE A 5 -0.02 -44.22 11.62
CA ILE A 5 0.24 -43.68 10.27
C ILE A 5 -1.01 -43.03 9.66
N ALA A 6 -2.20 -43.57 9.95
CA ALA A 6 -3.48 -42.98 9.53
C ALA A 6 -3.71 -41.61 10.19
N ILE A 7 -3.29 -41.40 11.44
CA ILE A 7 -3.40 -40.13 12.16
C ILE A 7 -2.42 -39.08 11.59
N ALA A 8 -1.26 -39.48 11.10
CA ALA A 8 -0.29 -38.54 10.51
C ALA A 8 -0.73 -38.04 9.12
N VAL A 9 -1.41 -38.87 8.33
CA VAL A 9 -1.92 -38.48 7.00
C VAL A 9 -3.18 -37.62 7.14
N THR A 10 -4.07 -37.95 8.06
CA THR A 10 -5.25 -37.12 8.36
C THR A 10 -4.87 -35.79 9.04
N GLY A 11 -3.81 -35.76 9.84
CA GLY A 11 -3.28 -34.51 10.42
C GLY A 11 -2.67 -33.57 9.37
N LEU A 12 -2.02 -34.10 8.33
CA LEU A 12 -1.44 -33.29 7.24
C LEU A 12 -2.51 -32.73 6.29
N VAL A 13 -3.60 -33.46 6.05
CA VAL A 13 -4.74 -32.99 5.26
C VAL A 13 -5.58 -31.97 6.06
N GLY A 14 -5.67 -32.12 7.39
CA GLY A 14 -6.32 -31.15 8.27
C GLY A 14 -5.56 -29.83 8.43
N LEU A 15 -4.21 -29.84 8.30
CA LEU A 15 -3.40 -28.62 8.37
C LEU A 15 -3.45 -27.77 7.09
N VAL A 16 -3.73 -28.39 5.93
CA VAL A 16 -3.91 -27.66 4.66
C VAL A 16 -5.33 -27.09 4.52
N GLY A 17 -6.33 -27.71 5.17
CA GLY A 17 -7.71 -27.19 5.19
C GLY A 17 -7.94 -25.98 6.10
N GLY A 18 -6.97 -25.63 6.95
CA GLY A 18 -7.03 -24.50 7.88
C GLY A 18 -6.26 -23.24 7.44
N LEU A 19 -5.65 -23.22 6.25
CA LEU A 19 -5.20 -22.00 5.62
C LEU A 19 -6.45 -21.26 5.13
N ALA A 20 -7.12 -20.54 6.06
CA ALA A 20 -8.04 -19.48 5.69
C ALA A 20 -7.30 -18.63 4.65
N LEU A 21 -7.88 -18.51 3.45
CA LEU A 21 -7.43 -17.53 2.47
C LEU A 21 -7.30 -16.21 3.23
N PRO A 22 -6.15 -15.53 3.21
CA PRO A 22 -6.05 -14.24 3.87
C PRO A 22 -7.21 -13.42 3.31
N ALA A 23 -8.10 -12.94 4.19
CA ALA A 23 -9.08 -11.94 3.84
C ALA A 23 -8.32 -10.91 3.03
N ALA A 24 -8.76 -10.61 1.81
CA ALA A 24 -8.03 -9.79 0.86
C ALA A 24 -7.56 -8.55 1.63
N ALA A 25 -6.26 -8.50 1.98
CA ALA A 25 -5.71 -7.42 2.76
C ALA A 25 -6.01 -6.16 1.96
N GLN A 26 -6.80 -5.25 2.53
CA GLN A 26 -7.15 -4.00 1.86
C GLN A 26 -5.83 -3.35 1.46
N ARG A 27 -5.68 -3.13 0.17
CA ARG A 27 -4.49 -2.46 -0.38
C ARG A 27 -4.26 -1.15 0.40
N PRO A 28 -3.04 -0.89 0.90
CA PRO A 28 -2.76 0.38 1.55
C PRO A 28 -3.02 1.53 0.56
N VAL A 29 -3.74 2.56 1.02
CA VAL A 29 -4.02 3.76 0.23
C VAL A 29 -2.70 4.49 -0.01
N THR A 30 -2.38 4.79 -1.26
CA THR A 30 -1.15 5.51 -1.61
C THR A 30 -1.31 7.02 -1.38
N VAL A 31 -0.20 7.74 -1.19
CA VAL A 31 -0.19 9.22 -1.10
C VAL A 31 -0.84 9.83 -2.35
N GLN A 32 -0.58 9.27 -3.53
CA GLN A 32 -1.21 9.70 -4.77
C GLN A 32 -2.75 9.62 -4.71
N GLU A 33 -3.28 8.52 -4.18
CA GLU A 33 -4.73 8.34 -4.04
C GLU A 33 -5.33 9.32 -3.01
N ILE A 34 -4.64 9.56 -1.88
CA ILE A 34 -5.06 10.55 -0.86
C ILE A 34 -5.18 11.93 -1.48
N VAL A 35 -4.15 12.35 -2.20
CA VAL A 35 -4.07 13.63 -2.87
C VAL A 35 -5.18 13.77 -3.92
N LEU A 36 -5.38 12.76 -4.76
CA LEU A 36 -6.43 12.77 -5.78
C LEU A 36 -7.84 12.84 -5.18
N ARG A 37 -8.06 12.24 -4.00
CA ARG A 37 -9.34 12.35 -3.27
C ARG A 37 -9.62 13.78 -2.82
N ALA A 38 -8.60 14.49 -2.33
CA ALA A 38 -8.75 15.81 -1.75
C ALA A 38 -8.73 16.94 -2.79
N LYS A 39 -7.88 16.82 -3.81
CA LYS A 39 -7.58 17.89 -4.76
C LYS A 39 -8.80 18.55 -5.44
N PRO A 40 -9.84 17.82 -5.89
CA PRO A 40 -11.01 18.46 -6.52
C PRO A 40 -11.78 19.41 -5.60
N GLY A 41 -11.73 19.17 -4.28
CA GLY A 41 -12.42 19.99 -3.28
C GLY A 41 -11.67 21.26 -2.87
N VAL A 42 -10.42 21.45 -3.33
CA VAL A 42 -9.59 22.61 -2.98
C VAL A 42 -9.72 23.71 -4.03
N VAL A 43 -9.83 24.95 -3.59
CA VAL A 43 -10.11 26.10 -4.44
C VAL A 43 -9.16 27.27 -4.15
N LEU A 44 -8.87 28.07 -5.17
CA LEU A 44 -8.18 29.35 -4.99
C LEU A 44 -9.21 30.41 -4.56
N VAL A 45 -8.92 31.12 -3.48
CA VAL A 45 -9.72 32.25 -2.98
C VAL A 45 -9.00 33.55 -3.34
N VAL A 46 -9.70 34.48 -3.95
CA VAL A 46 -9.17 35.79 -4.35
C VAL A 46 -10.05 36.89 -3.75
N ALA A 47 -9.50 37.66 -2.83
CA ALA A 47 -10.12 38.92 -2.37
C ALA A 47 -9.67 40.05 -3.29
N GLU A 48 -10.59 40.64 -4.01
CA GLU A 48 -10.34 41.76 -4.95
C GLU A 48 -10.97 43.02 -4.40
N VAL A 49 -10.20 44.11 -4.39
CA VAL A 49 -10.71 45.43 -3.98
C VAL A 49 -10.37 46.45 -5.05
N ALA A 50 -11.37 46.82 -5.84
CA ALA A 50 -11.28 47.93 -6.77
C ALA A 50 -11.52 49.24 -6.02
N ALA A 51 -10.94 50.32 -6.50
CA ALA A 51 -11.08 51.63 -5.90
C ALA A 51 -11.37 52.70 -6.96
N GLU A 52 -12.29 53.61 -6.64
CA GLU A 52 -12.47 54.89 -7.32
C GLU A 52 -11.94 55.99 -6.39
N VAL A 53 -10.95 56.74 -6.83
CA VAL A 53 -10.27 57.74 -6.01
C VAL A 53 -10.51 59.13 -6.63
N THR A 54 -11.19 59.97 -5.89
CA THR A 54 -11.41 61.37 -6.28
C THR A 54 -10.41 62.26 -5.59
N LEU A 55 -9.63 63.00 -6.38
CA LEU A 55 -8.52 63.84 -5.90
C LEU A 55 -8.36 65.09 -6.79
N ASP A 56 -7.69 66.10 -6.24
CA ASP A 56 -7.30 67.29 -6.99
C ASP A 56 -5.78 67.46 -6.96
N CYS A 57 -5.14 67.43 -8.12
CA CYS A 57 -3.70 67.65 -8.28
C CYS A 57 -3.30 69.13 -8.43
N GLY A 58 -4.21 70.07 -8.14
CA GLY A 58 -4.05 71.53 -8.39
C GLY A 58 -4.50 71.99 -9.79
N THR A 59 -5.12 71.11 -10.57
CA THR A 59 -5.65 71.34 -11.91
C THR A 59 -7.15 71.06 -12.02
N GLY A 60 -7.82 70.88 -10.88
CA GLY A 60 -9.22 70.48 -10.76
C GLY A 60 -9.42 69.04 -10.30
N VAL A 61 -10.65 68.80 -9.83
CA VAL A 61 -11.05 67.47 -9.30
C VAL A 61 -11.13 66.43 -10.42
N GLN A 62 -10.53 65.29 -10.21
CA GLN A 62 -10.57 64.15 -11.14
C GLN A 62 -10.81 62.84 -10.39
N THR A 63 -11.37 61.85 -11.06
CA THR A 63 -11.53 60.50 -10.54
C THR A 63 -10.55 59.58 -11.25
N VAL A 64 -9.81 58.80 -10.46
CA VAL A 64 -8.78 57.87 -10.91
C VAL A 64 -9.12 56.47 -10.39
N THR A 65 -8.90 55.46 -11.22
CA THR A 65 -9.05 54.03 -10.84
C THR A 65 -7.67 53.41 -10.77
N PRO A 66 -7.08 53.32 -9.58
CA PRO A 66 -5.80 52.63 -9.41
C PRO A 66 -5.94 51.12 -9.67
N PRO A 67 -4.80 50.39 -9.87
CA PRO A 67 -4.83 48.96 -10.03
C PRO A 67 -5.56 48.27 -8.88
N VAL A 68 -6.39 47.28 -9.23
CA VAL A 68 -7.15 46.48 -8.26
C VAL A 68 -6.18 45.78 -7.28
N PHE A 69 -6.44 45.97 -5.98
CA PHE A 69 -5.74 45.20 -4.95
C PHE A 69 -6.25 43.77 -4.97
N ARG A 70 -5.33 42.80 -4.89
CA ARG A 70 -5.65 41.38 -4.82
C ARG A 70 -4.86 40.74 -3.71
N GLU A 71 -5.59 40.00 -2.89
CA GLU A 71 -5.03 39.03 -1.93
C GLU A 71 -5.48 37.65 -2.37
N THR A 72 -4.57 36.67 -2.28
CA THR A 72 -4.84 35.30 -2.68
C THR A 72 -4.60 34.33 -1.53
N GLY A 73 -5.45 33.34 -1.43
CA GLY A 73 -5.33 32.25 -0.48
C GLY A 73 -5.99 30.98 -1.00
N THR A 74 -6.07 30.01 -0.17
CA THR A 74 -6.69 28.73 -0.46
C THR A 74 -7.97 28.55 0.35
N GLY A 75 -8.92 27.81 -0.18
CA GLY A 75 -10.10 27.35 0.54
C GLY A 75 -10.46 25.92 0.10
N TRP A 76 -11.45 25.36 0.74
CA TRP A 76 -11.93 24.03 0.38
C TRP A 76 -13.41 23.85 0.72
N PHE A 77 -14.11 23.05 -0.09
CA PHE A 77 -15.53 22.78 0.11
C PHE A 77 -15.75 21.86 1.31
N ILE A 78 -16.55 22.32 2.26
CA ILE A 78 -16.96 21.56 3.44
C ILE A 78 -18.38 20.99 3.32
N ASP A 79 -19.18 21.52 2.40
CA ASP A 79 -20.56 21.10 2.12
C ASP A 79 -20.81 21.21 0.62
N SER A 80 -21.42 20.18 0.04
CA SER A 80 -21.68 20.09 -1.41
C SER A 80 -22.55 21.21 -1.98
N ARG A 81 -23.25 21.95 -1.14
CA ARG A 81 -24.06 23.10 -1.52
C ARG A 81 -23.25 24.39 -1.72
N GLY A 82 -21.92 24.31 -1.79
CA GLY A 82 -21.05 25.46 -2.07
C GLY A 82 -20.59 26.24 -0.84
N TRP A 83 -20.53 25.60 0.32
CA TRP A 83 -19.91 26.18 1.51
C TRP A 83 -18.41 25.88 1.53
N ILE A 84 -17.60 26.91 1.77
CA ILE A 84 -16.16 26.86 1.69
C ILE A 84 -15.54 27.42 2.96
N ILE A 85 -14.54 26.76 3.49
CA ILE A 85 -13.68 27.24 4.58
C ILE A 85 -12.40 27.83 3.99
N THR A 86 -11.98 28.96 4.55
CA THR A 86 -10.69 29.61 4.32
C THR A 86 -10.26 30.38 5.58
N ASN A 87 -9.11 31.07 5.54
CA ASN A 87 -8.73 31.96 6.63
C ASN A 87 -9.43 33.31 6.58
N GLY A 88 -9.57 33.92 7.76
CA GLY A 88 -10.11 35.26 7.93
C GLY A 88 -9.27 36.32 7.23
N HIS A 89 -7.92 36.30 7.41
CA HIS A 89 -7.01 37.26 6.78
C HIS A 89 -7.06 37.23 5.25
N VAL A 90 -7.34 36.09 4.62
CA VAL A 90 -7.45 35.96 3.16
C VAL A 90 -8.60 36.83 2.62
N VAL A 91 -9.71 36.87 3.31
CA VAL A 91 -10.90 37.62 2.87
C VAL A 91 -11.04 39.00 3.52
N GLN A 92 -10.27 39.28 4.55
CA GLN A 92 -10.31 40.53 5.31
C GLN A 92 -10.28 41.79 4.41
N PRO A 93 -9.39 41.87 3.38
CA PRO A 93 -9.33 43.05 2.53
C PRO A 93 -10.66 43.39 1.80
N ALA A 94 -11.42 42.33 1.47
CA ALA A 94 -12.72 42.51 0.81
C ALA A 94 -13.90 42.54 1.78
N HIS A 95 -13.78 41.89 2.97
CA HIS A 95 -14.87 41.82 3.95
C HIS A 95 -14.91 43.05 4.87
N THR A 96 -13.73 43.38 5.43
CA THR A 96 -13.56 44.54 6.34
C THR A 96 -12.28 45.26 5.96
N PRO A 97 -12.33 46.10 4.88
CA PRO A 97 -11.13 46.74 4.35
C PRO A 97 -10.36 47.53 5.43
N PRO A 98 -9.10 47.18 5.70
CA PRO A 98 -8.31 47.86 6.70
C PRO A 98 -7.91 49.27 6.22
N ARG A 99 -7.67 50.17 7.17
CA ARG A 99 -7.31 51.57 6.85
C ARG A 99 -6.06 51.69 5.97
N TRP A 100 -5.09 50.80 6.18
CA TRP A 100 -3.88 50.82 5.36
C TRP A 100 -4.18 50.59 3.86
N LEU A 101 -5.19 49.78 3.52
CA LEU A 101 -5.60 49.52 2.13
C LEU A 101 -6.21 50.77 1.50
N VAL A 102 -7.09 51.50 2.23
CA VAL A 102 -7.64 52.76 1.79
C VAL A 102 -6.52 53.78 1.48
N ASN A 103 -5.56 53.91 2.42
CA ASN A 103 -4.40 54.77 2.27
C ASN A 103 -3.51 54.35 1.08
N GLN A 104 -3.26 53.07 0.91
CA GLN A 104 -2.48 52.56 -0.21
C GLN A 104 -3.13 52.89 -1.57
N GLN A 105 -4.46 52.72 -1.69
CA GLN A 105 -5.15 53.04 -2.92
C GLN A 105 -5.14 54.57 -3.19
N ALA A 106 -5.31 55.40 -2.17
CA ALA A 106 -5.15 56.84 -2.29
C ALA A 106 -3.74 57.25 -2.73
N GLN A 107 -2.69 56.70 -2.06
CA GLN A 107 -1.29 56.95 -2.42
C GLN A 107 -0.94 56.51 -3.85
N ARG A 108 -1.46 55.36 -4.30
CA ARG A 108 -1.29 54.91 -5.68
C ARG A 108 -1.94 55.86 -6.65
N ALA A 109 -3.18 56.32 -6.37
CA ALA A 109 -3.88 57.27 -7.23
C ALA A 109 -3.13 58.60 -7.32
N VAL A 110 -2.67 59.17 -6.20
CA VAL A 110 -1.86 60.40 -6.19
C VAL A 110 -0.56 60.20 -6.99
N SER A 111 0.14 59.09 -6.76
CA SER A 111 1.39 58.81 -7.48
C SER A 111 1.19 58.62 -8.99
N THR A 112 0.10 57.99 -9.43
CA THR A 112 -0.15 57.75 -10.84
C THR A 112 -0.76 58.95 -11.59
N ALA A 113 -1.56 59.75 -10.91
CA ALA A 113 -2.27 60.85 -11.53
C ALA A 113 -1.61 62.25 -11.35
N CYS A 114 -1.02 62.49 -10.15
CA CYS A 114 -0.46 63.80 -9.83
C CYS A 114 1.06 63.89 -10.09
N LEU A 115 1.83 62.86 -9.75
CA LEU A 115 3.29 62.89 -9.86
C LEU A 115 3.75 63.18 -11.30
N PRO A 116 3.25 62.49 -12.34
CA PRO A 116 3.68 62.79 -13.72
C PRO A 116 3.40 64.22 -14.15
N LYS A 117 2.27 64.78 -13.73
CA LYS A 117 1.88 66.17 -14.05
C LYS A 117 2.83 67.17 -13.41
N VAL A 118 3.21 66.94 -12.16
CA VAL A 118 4.13 67.85 -11.43
C VAL A 118 5.57 67.72 -11.98
N LEU A 119 6.02 66.52 -12.33
CA LEU A 119 7.32 66.33 -12.99
C LEU A 119 7.37 67.03 -14.33
N ALA A 120 6.33 66.88 -15.18
CA ALA A 120 6.24 67.54 -16.49
C ALA A 120 6.23 69.06 -16.36
N ALA A 121 5.46 69.61 -15.38
CA ALA A 121 5.43 71.07 -15.12
C ALA A 121 6.81 71.62 -14.64
N ARG A 122 7.69 70.77 -14.18
CA ARG A 122 9.08 71.13 -13.80
C ARG A 122 10.12 70.77 -14.86
N GLY A 123 9.69 70.31 -16.03
CA GLY A 123 10.58 69.88 -17.10
C GLY A 123 11.43 68.63 -16.75
N MET A 124 10.94 67.76 -15.86
CA MET A 124 11.63 66.56 -15.40
C MET A 124 11.03 65.31 -16.03
N ASN A 125 11.87 64.37 -16.41
CA ASN A 125 11.42 63.04 -16.82
C ASN A 125 11.39 62.09 -15.61
N PRO A 126 10.44 61.13 -15.56
CA PRO A 126 10.42 60.10 -14.51
C PRO A 126 11.74 59.31 -14.46
N GLY A 127 12.29 59.14 -13.26
CA GLY A 127 13.52 58.41 -13.02
C GLY A 127 14.82 59.20 -13.28
N GLU A 128 14.77 60.43 -13.81
CA GLU A 128 15.96 61.25 -14.10
C GLU A 128 16.69 61.70 -12.84
N LYS A 129 15.95 62.04 -11.79
CA LYS A 129 16.47 62.44 -10.45
C LYS A 129 15.68 61.77 -9.35
N PRO A 130 15.97 60.50 -8.99
CA PRO A 130 15.15 59.68 -8.08
C PRO A 130 14.94 60.34 -6.70
N GLU A 131 15.98 60.92 -6.09
CA GLU A 131 15.89 61.56 -4.77
C GLU A 131 14.93 62.77 -4.79
N LEU A 132 14.96 63.58 -5.85
CA LEU A 132 14.10 64.73 -6.00
C LEU A 132 12.67 64.30 -6.34
N GLU A 133 12.50 63.24 -7.15
CA GLU A 133 11.22 62.64 -7.45
C GLU A 133 10.54 62.11 -6.16
N ASP A 134 11.30 61.41 -5.29
CA ASP A 134 10.81 60.93 -4.00
C ASP A 134 10.46 62.07 -3.03
N ALA A 135 11.21 63.17 -3.05
CA ALA A 135 10.89 64.37 -2.25
C ALA A 135 9.60 65.04 -2.75
N ILE A 136 9.42 65.14 -4.07
CA ILE A 136 8.18 65.67 -4.70
C ILE A 136 7.01 64.75 -4.38
N LYS A 137 7.16 63.46 -4.49
CA LYS A 137 6.15 62.44 -4.18
C LYS A 137 5.69 62.55 -2.71
N ARG A 138 6.64 62.64 -1.77
CA ARG A 138 6.29 62.84 -0.36
C ARG A 138 5.47 64.11 -0.16
N LYS A 139 5.91 65.24 -0.70
CA LYS A 139 5.19 66.51 -0.58
C LYS A 139 3.80 66.46 -1.20
N LEU A 140 3.65 65.79 -2.36
CA LEU A 140 2.35 65.58 -2.98
C LEU A 140 1.42 64.73 -2.11
N LEU A 141 1.95 63.65 -1.51
CA LEU A 141 1.16 62.81 -0.61
C LEU A 141 0.66 63.63 0.58
N ASP A 142 1.55 64.38 1.23
CA ASP A 142 1.19 65.22 2.37
C ASP A 142 0.13 66.29 2.06
N THR A 143 0.13 66.78 0.80
CA THR A 143 -0.78 67.86 0.38
C THR A 143 -2.12 67.32 -0.14
N VAL A 144 -2.11 66.24 -0.91
CA VAL A 144 -3.28 65.76 -1.66
C VAL A 144 -4.07 64.71 -0.87
N LEU A 145 -3.41 63.84 -0.12
CA LEU A 145 -4.10 62.77 0.61
C LEU A 145 -5.20 63.23 1.56
N PRO A 146 -5.02 64.33 2.35
CA PRO A 146 -6.06 64.78 3.27
C PRO A 146 -7.39 65.14 2.63
N THR A 147 -7.39 65.52 1.33
CA THR A 147 -8.58 65.91 0.58
C THR A 147 -9.08 64.78 -0.33
N THR A 148 -8.32 63.72 -0.44
CA THR A 148 -8.63 62.56 -1.31
C THR A 148 -9.79 61.76 -0.76
N LYS A 149 -10.77 61.43 -1.62
CA LYS A 149 -11.89 60.54 -1.27
C LYS A 149 -11.70 59.19 -1.98
N VAL A 150 -11.80 58.12 -1.23
CA VAL A 150 -11.67 56.73 -1.75
C VAL A 150 -12.98 56.02 -1.57
N LYS A 151 -13.51 55.47 -2.66
CA LYS A 151 -14.66 54.58 -2.67
C LYS A 151 -14.15 53.19 -3.07
N LEU A 152 -14.27 52.22 -2.19
CA LEU A 152 -13.88 50.85 -2.44
C LEU A 152 -15.05 50.01 -2.94
N THR A 153 -14.75 49.10 -3.86
CA THR A 153 -15.69 48.09 -4.38
C THR A 153 -15.05 46.72 -4.16
N PRO A 154 -15.30 46.10 -2.99
CA PRO A 154 -14.73 44.83 -2.66
C PRO A 154 -15.52 43.65 -3.27
N SER A 155 -14.85 42.56 -3.59
CA SER A 155 -15.44 41.28 -3.98
C SER A 155 -14.56 40.10 -3.58
N VAL A 156 -15.20 38.98 -3.32
CA VAL A 156 -14.50 37.70 -3.11
C VAL A 156 -14.87 36.76 -4.26
N VAL A 157 -13.85 36.19 -4.89
CA VAL A 157 -14.00 35.27 -6.01
C VAL A 157 -13.32 33.96 -5.63
N VAL A 158 -13.99 32.85 -5.92
CA VAL A 158 -13.46 31.51 -5.79
C VAL A 158 -13.19 30.95 -7.18
N VAL A 159 -11.99 30.39 -7.39
CA VAL A 159 -11.62 29.73 -8.64
C VAL A 159 -11.50 28.24 -8.36
N VAL A 160 -12.37 27.47 -8.98
CA VAL A 160 -12.34 25.99 -8.86
C VAL A 160 -11.34 25.40 -9.87
N SER A 161 -10.93 24.16 -9.66
CA SER A 161 -9.89 23.51 -10.48
C SER A 161 -10.22 23.36 -11.97
N SER A 162 -11.49 23.54 -12.37
CA SER A 162 -11.86 23.69 -13.78
C SER A 162 -11.50 25.08 -14.38
N GLY A 163 -11.04 26.03 -13.56
CA GLY A 163 -10.79 27.41 -13.95
C GLY A 163 -12.04 28.33 -13.86
N THR A 164 -13.20 27.77 -13.50
CA THR A 164 -14.42 28.54 -13.34
C THR A 164 -14.32 29.50 -12.15
N ARG A 165 -14.67 30.78 -12.37
CA ARG A 165 -14.65 31.81 -11.33
C ARG A 165 -16.08 32.00 -10.81
N LEU A 166 -16.27 31.85 -9.52
CA LEU A 166 -17.54 31.97 -8.81
C LEU A 166 -17.47 33.15 -7.83
N LYS A 167 -18.47 34.04 -7.86
CA LYS A 167 -18.59 35.09 -6.85
C LYS A 167 -18.98 34.44 -5.52
N ALA A 168 -18.24 34.76 -4.46
CA ALA A 168 -18.49 34.25 -3.13
C ALA A 168 -18.99 35.32 -2.17
N GLU A 169 -19.87 34.94 -1.25
CA GLU A 169 -20.32 35.77 -0.14
C GLU A 169 -19.66 35.28 1.17
N VAL A 170 -19.16 36.20 1.98
CA VAL A 170 -18.68 35.90 3.32
C VAL A 170 -19.88 35.79 4.26
N LYS A 171 -20.18 34.58 4.74
CA LYS A 171 -21.34 34.31 5.61
C LYS A 171 -21.00 34.29 7.09
N LYS A 172 -19.77 33.95 7.45
CA LYS A 172 -19.25 34.03 8.81
C LYS A 172 -17.77 34.37 8.78
N TYR A 173 -17.34 35.20 9.70
CA TYR A 173 -15.96 35.72 9.75
C TYR A 173 -15.46 35.74 11.18
N SER A 174 -14.23 35.33 11.38
CA SER A 174 -13.46 35.46 12.61
C SER A 174 -12.14 36.11 12.25
N ALA A 175 -11.83 37.22 12.90
CA ALA A 175 -10.63 38.02 12.63
C ALA A 175 -9.33 37.19 12.73
N PRO A 176 -8.25 37.60 12.06
CA PRO A 176 -6.92 37.06 12.27
C PRO A 176 -6.49 37.18 13.74
N LEU A 177 -5.54 36.32 14.14
CA LEU A 177 -4.85 36.50 15.42
C LEU A 177 -4.09 37.83 15.42
N SER A 178 -4.18 38.58 16.50
CA SER A 178 -3.44 39.83 16.67
C SER A 178 -2.89 39.96 18.10
N ASN A 179 -1.65 40.42 18.19
CA ASN A 179 -0.99 40.80 19.45
C ASN A 179 -1.09 42.31 19.72
N GLU A 180 -1.71 43.09 18.81
CA GLU A 180 -1.83 44.52 18.97
C GLU A 180 -2.89 44.87 20.02
N PRO A 181 -2.58 45.75 21.01
CA PRO A 181 -3.54 46.18 22.00
C PRO A 181 -4.76 46.84 21.35
N GLY A 182 -5.96 46.31 21.66
CA GLY A 182 -7.23 46.82 21.09
C GLY A 182 -7.59 46.32 19.70
N ALA A 183 -6.74 45.48 19.07
CA ALA A 183 -7.12 44.82 17.83
C ALA A 183 -8.10 43.67 18.11
N MET A 184 -9.04 43.46 17.17
CA MET A 184 -9.90 42.28 17.21
C MET A 184 -9.05 41.03 16.93
N SER A 185 -8.92 40.15 17.91
CA SER A 185 -8.28 38.86 17.76
C SER A 185 -9.34 37.76 17.70
N GLY A 186 -9.23 36.86 16.74
CA GLY A 186 -10.18 35.78 16.51
C GLY A 186 -9.49 34.47 16.18
N ARG A 187 -10.22 33.57 15.52
CA ARG A 187 -9.71 32.24 15.12
C ARG A 187 -9.14 32.21 13.70
N ASP A 188 -9.06 33.35 13.02
CA ASP A 188 -8.59 33.45 11.64
C ASP A 188 -9.31 32.49 10.67
N LEU A 189 -10.64 32.44 10.74
CA LEU A 189 -11.48 31.59 9.92
C LEU A 189 -12.54 32.40 9.18
N ALA A 190 -12.87 32.02 7.95
CA ALA A 190 -13.98 32.54 7.21
C ALA A 190 -14.78 31.44 6.54
N LEU A 191 -16.11 31.61 6.53
CA LEU A 191 -17.07 30.76 5.84
C LEU A 191 -17.61 31.50 4.63
N LEU A 192 -17.38 30.95 3.45
CA LEU A 192 -17.85 31.48 2.19
C LEU A 192 -19.00 30.64 1.66
N LYS A 193 -19.86 31.29 0.86
CA LYS A 193 -20.92 30.64 0.10
C LYS A 193 -20.85 31.04 -1.37
N VAL A 194 -20.77 30.05 -2.24
CA VAL A 194 -20.93 30.20 -3.69
C VAL A 194 -22.23 29.57 -4.18
N PRO A 195 -22.83 30.05 -5.28
CA PRO A 195 -24.01 29.42 -5.86
C PRO A 195 -23.66 28.07 -6.49
N GLY A 196 -24.57 27.12 -6.39
CA GLY A 196 -24.44 25.77 -6.96
C GLY A 196 -24.60 24.68 -5.92
N GLU A 197 -24.65 23.45 -6.41
CA GLU A 197 -24.81 22.19 -5.65
C GLU A 197 -23.86 21.13 -6.21
N VAL A 198 -23.70 20.03 -5.48
CA VAL A 198 -22.90 18.87 -5.91
C VAL A 198 -21.37 19.12 -5.97
N PHE A 199 -20.88 20.14 -5.26
CA PHE A 199 -19.44 20.36 -5.17
C PHE A 199 -18.70 19.21 -4.50
N PRO A 200 -17.39 18.99 -4.86
CA PRO A 200 -16.52 18.07 -4.13
C PRO A 200 -16.40 18.47 -2.65
N VAL A 201 -16.48 17.53 -1.73
CA VAL A 201 -16.42 17.82 -0.29
C VAL A 201 -15.26 17.09 0.35
N LEU A 202 -14.55 17.78 1.26
CA LEU A 202 -13.55 17.18 2.13
C LEU A 202 -14.13 17.02 3.54
N PRO A 203 -14.17 15.78 4.08
CA PRO A 203 -14.68 15.56 5.42
C PRO A 203 -13.67 15.99 6.49
N LEU A 204 -14.15 16.49 7.63
CA LEU A 204 -13.31 16.80 8.79
C LEU A 204 -12.89 15.55 9.55
N ALA A 205 -11.62 15.47 9.92
CA ALA A 205 -11.09 14.47 10.86
C ALA A 205 -11.40 14.86 12.31
N GLU A 206 -11.26 13.93 13.24
CA GLU A 206 -11.28 14.21 14.68
C GLU A 206 -9.89 14.68 15.14
N SER A 207 -9.70 15.98 15.35
CA SER A 207 -8.38 16.58 15.68
C SER A 207 -7.79 16.08 17.00
N ARG A 208 -8.62 15.66 17.96
CA ARG A 208 -8.17 15.09 19.25
C ARG A 208 -7.43 13.76 19.12
N MET A 209 -7.50 13.11 17.95
CA MET A 209 -6.77 11.87 17.67
C MET A 209 -5.41 12.12 17.02
N VAL A 210 -5.05 13.39 16.75
CA VAL A 210 -3.79 13.77 16.13
C VAL A 210 -2.63 13.58 17.08
N GLN A 211 -1.56 12.93 16.63
CA GLN A 211 -0.35 12.68 17.38
C GLN A 211 0.88 13.29 16.69
N ILE A 212 1.91 13.60 17.46
CA ILE A 212 3.20 14.01 16.91
C ILE A 212 3.78 12.85 16.10
N GLY A 213 4.23 13.16 14.87
CA GLY A 213 4.69 12.17 13.90
C GLY A 213 3.63 11.70 12.91
N ASP A 214 2.35 12.03 13.10
CA ASP A 214 1.32 11.71 12.14
C ASP A 214 1.60 12.39 10.80
N PRO A 215 1.63 11.67 9.68
CA PRO A 215 1.82 12.27 8.37
C PRO A 215 0.61 13.11 7.97
N LEU A 216 0.91 14.25 7.36
CA LEU A 216 -0.10 15.14 6.79
C LEU A 216 0.33 15.71 5.43
N HIS A 217 -0.65 16.13 4.65
CA HIS A 217 -0.46 16.73 3.34
C HIS A 217 -1.20 18.07 3.32
N ILE A 218 -0.50 19.14 2.94
CA ILE A 218 -1.10 20.47 2.74
C ILE A 218 -1.41 20.64 1.26
N LEU A 219 -2.63 21.05 0.94
CA LEU A 219 -3.03 21.39 -0.41
C LEU A 219 -3.34 22.88 -0.49
N GLY A 220 -2.81 23.55 -1.52
CA GLY A 220 -3.04 25.00 -1.66
C GLY A 220 -2.50 25.60 -2.93
N PHE A 221 -2.60 26.93 -3.02
CA PHE A 221 -2.20 27.73 -4.18
C PHE A 221 -1.08 28.71 -3.80
N PRO A 222 0.20 28.25 -3.74
CA PRO A 222 1.31 29.11 -3.36
C PRO A 222 1.44 30.31 -4.31
N GLY A 223 1.54 31.52 -3.76
CA GLY A 223 1.68 32.74 -4.54
C GLY A 223 2.88 32.74 -5.48
N VAL A 224 3.99 32.12 -5.06
CA VAL A 224 5.18 31.95 -5.88
C VAL A 224 4.94 31.10 -7.14
N VAL A 225 3.98 30.17 -7.10
CA VAL A 225 3.55 29.38 -8.25
C VAL A 225 2.59 30.17 -9.12
N LEU A 226 1.65 30.91 -8.49
CA LEU A 226 0.66 31.71 -9.20
C LEU A 226 1.30 32.85 -10.02
N SER A 227 2.41 33.43 -9.55
CA SER A 227 3.14 34.52 -10.18
C SER A 227 4.37 34.11 -10.97
N HIS A 228 4.63 32.81 -11.12
CA HIS A 228 5.84 32.30 -11.77
C HIS A 228 5.79 32.50 -13.29
N GLU A 229 6.73 33.29 -13.82
CA GLU A 229 6.75 33.72 -15.21
C GLU A 229 6.92 32.59 -16.23
N LEU A 230 7.58 31.48 -15.82
CA LEU A 230 7.82 30.31 -16.68
C LEU A 230 6.69 29.27 -16.65
N LEU A 231 5.67 29.45 -15.82
CA LEU A 231 4.54 28.52 -15.74
C LEU A 231 3.37 28.97 -16.62
N ASN A 232 2.70 28.01 -17.23
CA ASN A 232 1.46 28.28 -17.97
C ASN A 232 0.36 28.71 -16.98
N LYS A 233 -0.55 29.57 -17.43
CA LYS A 233 -1.71 30.03 -16.64
C LYS A 233 -2.59 28.90 -16.12
N SER A 234 -2.62 27.74 -16.77
CA SER A 234 -3.32 26.55 -16.26
C SER A 234 -2.73 26.04 -14.93
N ALA A 235 -1.45 26.27 -14.65
CA ALA A 235 -0.84 25.92 -13.38
C ALA A 235 -1.42 26.71 -12.19
N SER A 236 -2.01 27.88 -12.44
CA SER A 236 -2.65 28.72 -11.41
C SER A 236 -3.99 28.18 -10.91
N VAL A 237 -4.58 27.20 -11.58
CA VAL A 237 -5.86 26.58 -11.16
C VAL A 237 -5.65 25.17 -10.58
N GLU A 238 -4.41 24.72 -10.54
CA GLU A 238 -4.06 23.41 -10.02
C GLU A 238 -3.40 23.53 -8.64
N ALA A 239 -4.02 22.93 -7.60
CA ALA A 239 -3.50 22.99 -6.25
C ALA A 239 -2.15 22.27 -6.16
N THR A 240 -1.18 22.90 -5.51
CA THR A 240 0.12 22.33 -5.14
C THR A 240 -0.01 21.54 -3.85
N ILE A 241 0.75 20.44 -3.75
CA ILE A 241 0.76 19.57 -2.58
C ILE A 241 2.14 19.61 -1.94
N THR A 242 2.18 19.77 -0.62
CA THR A 242 3.39 19.60 0.18
C THR A 242 3.16 18.54 1.25
N ASN A 243 4.19 17.73 1.50
CA ASN A 243 4.13 16.63 2.45
C ASN A 243 4.92 16.98 3.71
N GLY A 244 4.47 16.51 4.86
CA GLY A 244 5.14 16.63 6.12
C GLY A 244 4.47 15.81 7.21
N ALA A 245 4.76 16.14 8.45
CA ALA A 245 4.20 15.50 9.62
C ALA A 245 3.78 16.54 10.67
N VAL A 246 3.01 16.09 11.64
CA VAL A 246 2.73 16.86 12.86
C VAL A 246 4.03 16.91 13.67
N SER A 247 4.63 18.08 13.79
CA SER A 247 5.88 18.30 14.54
C SER A 247 5.67 18.79 15.97
N GLY A 248 4.45 19.21 16.32
CA GLY A 248 4.10 19.63 17.66
C GLY A 248 2.62 19.93 17.83
N LEU A 249 2.18 19.92 19.09
CA LEU A 249 0.86 20.40 19.51
C LEU A 249 1.12 21.58 20.44
N LYS A 250 0.58 22.74 20.10
CA LYS A 250 0.86 24.04 20.76
C LYS A 250 -0.45 24.75 21.06
N GLU A 251 -0.33 25.87 21.76
CA GLU A 251 -1.39 26.84 21.94
C GLU A 251 -0.98 28.18 21.34
N ASP A 252 -1.92 28.90 20.77
CA ASP A 252 -1.72 30.25 20.29
C ASP A 252 -1.74 31.29 21.44
N VAL A 253 -1.55 32.55 21.11
CA VAL A 253 -1.54 33.67 22.11
C VAL A 253 -2.88 33.83 22.83
N SER A 254 -3.95 33.22 22.35
CA SER A 254 -5.28 33.19 22.95
C SER A 254 -5.54 31.89 23.72
N ASN A 255 -4.50 31.09 24.01
CA ASN A 255 -4.56 29.74 24.62
C ASN A 255 -5.46 28.78 23.87
N GLN A 256 -5.48 28.87 22.53
CA GLN A 256 -6.25 27.97 21.70
C GLN A 256 -5.34 26.96 21.00
N PRO A 257 -5.75 25.69 20.90
CA PRO A 257 -4.91 24.66 20.32
C PRO A 257 -4.59 24.94 18.86
N VAL A 258 -3.32 24.72 18.49
CA VAL A 258 -2.81 24.73 17.12
C VAL A 258 -1.90 23.53 16.88
N ILE A 259 -1.92 22.98 15.69
CA ILE A 259 -1.06 21.89 15.25
C ILE A 259 0.13 22.51 14.52
N GLN A 260 1.35 22.21 14.98
CA GLN A 260 2.57 22.57 14.27
C GLN A 260 2.93 21.47 13.27
N THR A 261 3.43 21.87 12.10
CA THR A 261 3.87 20.94 11.05
C THR A 261 5.16 21.40 10.39
N ASP A 262 5.96 20.45 9.94
CA ASP A 262 7.16 20.66 9.12
C ASP A 262 6.88 20.67 7.62
N ALA A 263 5.64 20.41 7.20
CA ALA A 263 5.24 20.53 5.79
C ALA A 263 5.52 21.95 5.28
N SER A 264 6.20 22.05 4.14
CA SER A 264 6.52 23.34 3.53
C SER A 264 5.26 24.13 3.20
N ALA A 265 5.23 25.41 3.53
CA ALA A 265 4.15 26.33 3.21
C ALA A 265 4.71 27.69 2.80
N SER A 266 3.90 28.43 2.04
CA SER A 266 4.20 29.79 1.60
C SER A 266 2.94 30.63 1.56
N PHE A 267 3.09 31.96 1.35
CA PHE A 267 1.95 32.85 1.09
C PHE A 267 1.06 32.28 -0.03
N GLY A 268 -0.24 32.29 0.18
CA GLY A 268 -1.24 31.71 -0.74
C GLY A 268 -1.71 30.30 -0.34
N ASN A 269 -0.95 29.55 0.46
CA ASN A 269 -1.42 28.30 1.04
C ASN A 269 -2.38 28.51 2.22
N SER A 270 -2.43 29.72 2.81
CA SER A 270 -3.32 30.07 3.90
C SER A 270 -4.78 29.75 3.57
N GLY A 271 -5.49 29.13 4.49
CA GLY A 271 -6.87 28.63 4.30
C GLY A 271 -6.96 27.24 3.68
N GLY A 272 -5.83 26.69 3.22
CA GLY A 272 -5.76 25.35 2.65
C GLY A 272 -5.94 24.24 3.68
N PRO A 273 -6.48 23.07 3.27
CA PRO A 273 -6.64 21.93 4.15
C PRO A 273 -5.32 21.21 4.39
N ALA A 274 -5.07 20.85 5.64
CA ALA A 274 -4.11 19.83 6.01
C ALA A 274 -4.84 18.49 6.13
N VAL A 275 -4.53 17.52 5.29
CA VAL A 275 -5.26 16.23 5.23
C VAL A 275 -4.41 15.09 5.76
N ASN A 276 -5.06 14.11 6.40
CA ASN A 276 -4.45 12.90 6.91
C ASN A 276 -4.37 11.81 5.82
N GLN A 277 -3.80 10.65 6.17
CA GLN A 277 -3.71 9.48 5.29
C GLN A 277 -5.07 8.90 4.83
N LYS A 278 -6.18 9.32 5.42
CA LYS A 278 -7.54 8.94 4.99
C LYS A 278 -8.17 9.97 4.05
N GLY A 279 -7.48 11.08 3.74
CA GLY A 279 -8.01 12.20 2.97
C GLY A 279 -8.99 13.08 3.74
N GLN A 280 -8.98 13.01 5.09
CA GLN A 280 -9.82 13.83 5.96
C GLN A 280 -9.03 15.05 6.42
N VAL A 281 -9.69 16.19 6.55
CA VAL A 281 -9.07 17.47 6.96
C VAL A 281 -8.82 17.46 8.45
N LEU A 282 -7.53 17.49 8.85
CA LEU A 282 -7.05 17.66 10.23
C LEU A 282 -7.21 19.10 10.71
N GLY A 283 -7.18 20.05 9.77
CA GLY A 283 -7.32 21.47 10.07
C GLY A 283 -7.01 22.38 8.89
N VAL A 284 -6.95 23.68 9.17
CA VAL A 284 -6.76 24.76 8.19
C VAL A 284 -5.39 25.39 8.39
N LEU A 285 -4.55 25.38 7.38
CA LEU A 285 -3.27 26.08 7.43
C LEU A 285 -3.51 27.59 7.60
N THR A 286 -2.87 28.22 8.57
CA THR A 286 -3.14 29.62 8.88
C THR A 286 -1.90 30.50 8.79
N PHE A 287 -0.95 30.37 9.66
CA PHE A 287 0.23 31.23 9.67
C PHE A 287 1.52 30.45 9.50
N VAL A 288 2.49 31.13 8.93
CA VAL A 288 3.86 30.65 8.72
C VAL A 288 4.81 31.43 9.64
N SER A 289 5.91 30.81 10.00
CA SER A 289 6.94 31.52 10.78
C SER A 289 7.77 32.42 9.86
N LEU A 290 8.02 33.65 10.31
CA LEU A 290 8.91 34.59 9.65
C LEU A 290 10.19 34.77 10.49
N ALA A 291 11.34 34.90 9.84
CA ALA A 291 12.57 35.22 10.50
C ALA A 291 12.50 36.64 11.13
N PRO A 292 13.12 36.88 12.31
CA PRO A 292 13.21 38.21 12.85
C PRO A 292 13.95 39.16 11.90
N GLY A 293 13.39 40.32 11.66
CA GLY A 293 14.00 41.37 10.82
C GLY A 293 12.99 42.08 9.92
N PRO A 294 13.38 43.22 9.31
CA PRO A 294 12.44 44.06 8.53
C PRO A 294 11.89 43.41 7.29
N GLU A 295 12.57 42.42 6.71
CA GLU A 295 12.14 41.73 5.48
C GLU A 295 11.41 40.41 5.75
N GLY A 296 11.43 39.90 7.00
CA GLY A 296 10.64 38.75 7.45
C GLY A 296 10.67 37.54 6.52
N ALA A 297 11.85 36.98 6.22
CA ALA A 297 11.97 35.80 5.35
C ALA A 297 11.20 34.61 5.94
N LEU A 298 10.53 33.84 5.08
CA LEU A 298 9.81 32.63 5.49
C LEU A 298 10.76 31.59 6.08
N VAL A 299 10.48 31.14 7.31
CA VAL A 299 11.18 30.03 7.96
C VAL A 299 10.42 28.75 7.64
N GLN A 300 11.02 27.89 6.86
CA GLN A 300 10.41 26.59 6.51
C GLN A 300 10.44 25.62 7.69
N GLY A 301 9.44 24.72 7.75
CA GLY A 301 9.37 23.68 8.78
C GLY A 301 8.69 24.09 10.08
N PHE A 302 8.16 25.32 10.17
CA PHE A 302 7.46 25.85 11.35
C PHE A 302 6.15 26.50 10.95
N ASN A 303 5.22 25.68 10.44
CA ASN A 303 3.92 26.13 9.99
C ASN A 303 2.84 25.66 10.96
N PHE A 304 1.69 26.37 11.00
CA PHE A 304 0.65 26.15 11.97
C PHE A 304 -0.71 25.95 11.31
N VAL A 305 -1.46 25.02 11.89
CA VAL A 305 -2.76 24.56 11.38
C VAL A 305 -3.79 24.72 12.50
N ILE A 306 -4.90 25.41 12.21
CA ILE A 306 -6.06 25.49 13.10
C ILE A 306 -6.76 24.12 13.08
N PRO A 307 -6.93 23.43 14.22
CA PRO A 307 -7.49 22.09 14.26
C PRO A 307 -8.93 22.01 13.72
N ALA A 308 -9.31 20.87 13.15
CA ALA A 308 -10.67 20.63 12.62
C ALA A 308 -11.77 20.82 13.67
N ASP A 309 -11.49 20.55 14.96
CA ASP A 309 -12.46 20.76 16.04
C ASP A 309 -12.74 22.26 16.25
N ALA A 310 -11.77 23.15 16.03
CA ALA A 310 -11.98 24.59 16.03
C ALA A 310 -12.84 25.04 14.81
N VAL A 311 -12.68 24.38 13.67
CA VAL A 311 -13.56 24.60 12.51
C VAL A 311 -14.99 24.18 12.82
N ARG A 312 -15.19 23.01 13.48
CA ARG A 312 -16.54 22.57 13.92
C ARG A 312 -17.19 23.59 14.84
N GLU A 313 -16.42 24.09 15.82
CA GLU A 313 -16.90 25.10 16.75
C GLU A 313 -17.27 26.41 16.02
N PHE A 314 -16.41 26.87 15.11
CA PHE A 314 -16.67 28.05 14.29
C PHE A 314 -17.96 27.90 13.46
N LEU A 315 -18.28 26.70 12.99
CA LEU A 315 -19.46 26.44 12.16
C LEU A 315 -20.76 26.28 12.94
N LYS A 316 -20.72 26.24 14.26
CA LYS A 316 -21.96 26.18 15.06
C LYS A 316 -22.89 27.36 14.75
N GLY A 317 -24.16 27.06 14.61
CA GLY A 317 -25.21 28.03 14.27
C GLY A 317 -25.23 28.46 12.80
N THR A 318 -24.49 27.79 11.92
CA THR A 318 -24.57 27.97 10.47
C THR A 318 -25.41 26.86 9.81
N GLU A 319 -25.75 27.02 8.55
CA GLU A 319 -26.49 26.04 7.75
C GLU A 319 -25.62 24.92 7.16
N VAL A 320 -24.31 24.90 7.47
CA VAL A 320 -23.36 23.92 6.94
C VAL A 320 -23.69 22.51 7.45
N ARG A 321 -23.71 21.54 6.56
CA ARG A 321 -23.84 20.13 6.89
C ARG A 321 -22.47 19.48 6.89
N LEU A 322 -22.12 18.84 8.01
CA LEU A 322 -20.82 18.18 8.21
C LEU A 322 -20.86 16.67 7.95
N ASP A 323 -21.86 16.19 7.22
CA ASP A 323 -22.01 14.77 6.87
C ASP A 323 -21.02 14.31 5.79
N GLY A 324 -20.29 15.24 5.16
CA GLY A 324 -19.32 14.94 4.11
C GLY A 324 -19.95 14.37 2.83
N SER A 325 -21.29 14.41 2.73
CA SER A 325 -22.01 13.82 1.60
C SER A 325 -21.90 14.68 0.34
N SER A 326 -21.49 14.06 -0.75
CA SER A 326 -21.51 14.63 -2.09
C SER A 326 -21.54 13.50 -3.10
N LYS A 327 -22.53 13.54 -4.01
CA LYS A 327 -22.62 12.57 -5.10
C LYS A 327 -21.35 12.53 -5.96
N PHE A 328 -20.73 13.71 -6.17
CA PHE A 328 -19.43 13.78 -6.85
C PHE A 328 -18.34 13.06 -6.05
N THR A 329 -18.20 13.39 -4.76
CA THR A 329 -17.15 12.78 -3.91
C THR A 329 -17.30 11.26 -3.82
N GLU A 330 -18.53 10.75 -3.75
CA GLU A 330 -18.82 9.31 -3.76
C GLU A 330 -18.38 8.66 -5.07
N ALA A 331 -18.81 9.22 -6.22
CA ALA A 331 -18.45 8.73 -7.54
C ALA A 331 -16.93 8.80 -7.79
N TRP A 332 -16.31 9.94 -7.46
CA TRP A 332 -14.88 10.14 -7.58
C TRP A 332 -14.07 9.15 -6.75
N ASN A 333 -14.38 9.00 -5.46
CA ASN A 333 -13.70 8.08 -4.57
C ASN A 333 -13.92 6.61 -4.97
N GLN A 334 -15.10 6.26 -5.50
CA GLN A 334 -15.32 4.92 -6.04
C GLN A 334 -14.46 4.69 -7.28
N GLY A 335 -14.43 5.65 -8.20
CA GLY A 335 -13.58 5.60 -9.39
C GLY A 335 -12.10 5.43 -9.06
N LEU A 336 -11.59 6.15 -8.06
CA LEU A 336 -10.21 6.00 -7.58
C LEU A 336 -9.96 4.61 -6.99
N ARG A 337 -10.86 4.09 -6.14
CA ARG A 337 -10.73 2.72 -5.61
C ARG A 337 -10.65 1.69 -6.72
N ASP A 338 -11.56 1.77 -7.68
CA ASP A 338 -11.61 0.87 -8.83
C ASP A 338 -10.34 0.99 -9.68
N PHE A 339 -9.92 2.20 -10.00
CA PHE A 339 -8.73 2.47 -10.81
C PHE A 339 -7.45 1.91 -10.19
N PHE A 340 -7.22 2.19 -8.91
CA PHE A 340 -6.05 1.69 -8.19
C PHE A 340 -6.13 0.20 -7.84
N SER A 341 -7.29 -0.42 -7.97
CA SER A 341 -7.49 -1.87 -7.84
C SER A 341 -7.53 -2.59 -9.20
N GLU A 342 -7.17 -1.88 -10.28
CA GLU A 342 -7.16 -2.41 -11.65
C GLU A 342 -8.54 -2.90 -12.15
N ASN A 343 -9.63 -2.40 -11.53
CA ASN A 343 -10.99 -2.57 -12.02
C ASN A 343 -11.34 -1.45 -13.00
N ASP A 344 -10.62 -1.40 -14.13
CA ASP A 344 -10.75 -0.30 -15.10
C ASP A 344 -12.20 -0.11 -15.62
N PRO A 345 -13.02 -1.15 -15.88
CA PRO A 345 -14.43 -0.94 -16.24
C PRO A 345 -15.27 -0.28 -15.15
N GLY A 346 -14.98 -0.56 -13.88
CA GLY A 346 -15.61 0.11 -12.73
C GLY A 346 -15.18 1.57 -12.64
N ALA A 347 -13.88 1.83 -12.79
CA ALA A 347 -13.30 3.16 -12.78
C ALA A 347 -13.90 4.05 -13.88
N VAL A 348 -14.05 3.54 -15.11
CA VAL A 348 -14.68 4.27 -16.22
C VAL A 348 -16.08 4.73 -15.86
N ARG A 349 -16.95 3.83 -15.37
CA ARG A 349 -18.34 4.19 -15.00
C ARG A 349 -18.38 5.27 -13.91
N SER A 350 -17.54 5.14 -12.91
CA SER A 350 -17.52 6.06 -11.77
C SER A 350 -16.94 7.42 -12.15
N PHE A 351 -15.89 7.48 -12.99
CA PHE A 351 -15.33 8.72 -13.47
C PHE A 351 -16.25 9.43 -14.49
N GLU A 352 -16.98 8.69 -15.33
CA GLU A 352 -18.01 9.26 -16.19
C GLU A 352 -19.10 9.95 -15.37
N LEU A 353 -19.57 9.31 -14.30
CA LEU A 353 -20.53 9.91 -13.38
C LEU A 353 -19.95 11.16 -12.71
N ALA A 354 -18.71 11.12 -12.27
CA ALA A 354 -18.04 12.28 -11.67
C ALA A 354 -17.92 13.46 -12.67
N ASP A 355 -17.56 13.20 -13.94
CA ASP A 355 -17.47 14.23 -14.98
C ASP A 355 -18.85 14.79 -15.37
N GLN A 356 -19.91 13.99 -15.30
CA GLN A 356 -21.28 14.46 -15.50
C GLN A 356 -21.75 15.37 -14.36
N LEU A 357 -21.41 15.04 -13.11
CA LEU A 357 -21.81 15.82 -11.94
C LEU A 357 -21.07 17.16 -11.82
N VAL A 358 -19.76 17.16 -12.08
CA VAL A 358 -18.91 18.36 -12.07
C VAL A 358 -17.99 18.33 -13.30
N PRO A 359 -18.47 18.90 -14.42
CA PRO A 359 -17.72 18.87 -15.68
C PRO A 359 -16.43 19.67 -15.63
N GLY A 360 -15.43 19.19 -16.36
CA GLY A 360 -14.25 19.97 -16.67
C GLY A 360 -13.10 19.86 -15.67
N LEU A 361 -13.19 19.01 -14.65
CA LEU A 361 -12.10 18.79 -13.71
C LEU A 361 -10.93 18.05 -14.40
N PRO A 362 -9.70 18.61 -14.41
CA PRO A 362 -8.58 18.04 -15.16
C PRO A 362 -8.23 16.62 -14.76
N ASP A 363 -8.18 16.33 -13.45
CA ASP A 363 -7.84 15.00 -12.95
C ASP A 363 -8.90 13.95 -13.30
N VAL A 364 -10.19 14.32 -13.28
CA VAL A 364 -11.29 13.43 -13.70
C VAL A 364 -11.13 13.05 -15.17
N LYS A 365 -10.90 14.04 -16.05
CA LYS A 365 -10.69 13.80 -17.49
C LYS A 365 -9.47 12.95 -17.77
N ARG A 366 -8.36 13.23 -17.08
CA ARG A 366 -7.11 12.49 -17.25
C ARG A 366 -7.27 11.03 -16.85
N LEU A 367 -7.79 10.76 -15.65
CA LEU A 367 -7.97 9.39 -15.16
C LEU A 367 -9.06 8.61 -15.91
N LEU A 368 -10.12 9.29 -16.37
CA LEU A 368 -11.12 8.68 -17.23
C LEU A 368 -10.51 8.24 -18.57
N ALA A 369 -9.66 9.08 -19.18
CA ALA A 369 -8.98 8.74 -20.42
C ALA A 369 -8.02 7.55 -20.22
N GLU A 370 -7.26 7.53 -19.13
CA GLU A 370 -6.36 6.44 -18.78
C GLU A 370 -7.12 5.14 -18.49
N ALA A 371 -8.21 5.19 -17.73
CA ALA A 371 -9.05 4.02 -17.46
C ALA A 371 -9.67 3.45 -18.74
N ARG A 372 -10.13 4.31 -19.67
CA ARG A 372 -10.64 3.90 -20.99
C ARG A 372 -9.55 3.25 -21.84
N ASP A 373 -8.32 3.76 -21.79
CA ASP A 373 -7.20 3.14 -22.50
C ASP A 373 -6.86 1.77 -21.92
N ASN A 374 -6.82 1.64 -20.58
CA ASN A 374 -6.61 0.35 -19.90
C ASN A 374 -7.69 -0.69 -20.23
N VAL A 375 -8.95 -0.27 -20.44
CA VAL A 375 -10.01 -1.18 -20.89
C VAL A 375 -9.76 -1.68 -22.32
N LYS A 376 -9.27 -0.82 -23.24
CA LYS A 376 -8.95 -1.18 -24.62
C LYS A 376 -7.65 -1.99 -24.70
N ASN A 377 -6.66 -1.62 -23.91
CA ASN A 377 -5.32 -2.19 -23.86
C ASN A 377 -5.07 -2.76 -22.45
N PRO A 378 -5.64 -3.92 -22.10
CA PRO A 378 -5.52 -4.45 -20.73
C PRO A 378 -4.08 -4.64 -20.32
N ARG A 379 -3.75 -4.22 -19.09
CA ARG A 379 -2.42 -4.42 -18.52
C ARG A 379 -2.08 -5.90 -18.48
N PRO A 380 -0.86 -6.33 -18.87
CA PRO A 380 -0.48 -7.73 -18.79
C PRO A 380 -0.55 -8.18 -17.33
N ARG A 381 -1.40 -9.16 -17.07
CA ARG A 381 -1.49 -9.73 -15.73
C ARG A 381 -0.20 -10.48 -15.41
N PRO A 382 0.39 -10.30 -14.22
CA PRO A 382 1.55 -11.07 -13.83
C PRO A 382 1.20 -12.56 -13.86
N PHE A 383 2.10 -13.37 -14.48
CA PHE A 383 1.88 -14.80 -14.55
C PHE A 383 1.74 -15.38 -13.13
N PRO A 384 0.78 -16.26 -12.86
CA PRO A 384 0.44 -16.71 -11.52
C PRO A 384 1.47 -17.74 -10.98
N TRP A 385 2.74 -17.35 -10.89
CA TRP A 385 3.86 -18.18 -10.42
C TRP A 385 3.60 -18.87 -9.08
N PHE A 386 2.82 -18.21 -8.21
CA PHE A 386 2.45 -18.78 -6.91
C PHE A 386 1.66 -20.08 -7.06
N TRP A 387 0.66 -20.11 -7.94
CA TRP A 387 -0.13 -21.32 -8.20
C TRP A 387 0.67 -22.39 -8.92
N VAL A 388 1.58 -22.00 -9.81
CA VAL A 388 2.52 -22.93 -10.46
C VAL A 388 3.45 -23.56 -9.43
N ALA A 389 4.02 -22.75 -8.53
CA ALA A 389 4.88 -23.25 -7.45
C ALA A 389 4.14 -24.23 -6.53
N ILE A 390 2.89 -23.92 -6.14
CA ILE A 390 2.04 -24.84 -5.37
C ILE A 390 1.80 -26.15 -6.17
N GLY A 391 1.45 -26.06 -7.44
CA GLY A 391 1.23 -27.23 -8.29
C GLY A 391 2.46 -28.12 -8.40
N VAL A 392 3.63 -27.55 -8.64
CA VAL A 392 4.91 -28.27 -8.69
C VAL A 392 5.23 -28.94 -7.36
N THR A 393 5.03 -28.22 -6.27
CA THR A 393 5.27 -28.76 -4.92
C THR A 393 4.35 -29.95 -4.62
N PHE A 394 3.07 -29.83 -4.99
CA PHE A 394 2.10 -30.92 -4.79
C PHE A 394 2.40 -32.15 -5.64
N LEU A 395 2.76 -31.95 -6.90
CA LEU A 395 3.18 -33.05 -7.79
C LEU A 395 4.44 -33.73 -7.31
N SER A 396 5.42 -32.96 -6.83
CA SER A 396 6.65 -33.48 -6.24
C SER A 396 6.38 -34.32 -4.99
N ALA A 397 5.55 -33.81 -4.08
CA ALA A 397 5.16 -34.52 -2.86
C ALA A 397 4.38 -35.82 -3.18
N ALA A 398 3.47 -35.77 -4.16
CA ALA A 398 2.74 -36.96 -4.63
C ALA A 398 3.69 -38.01 -5.24
N GLY A 399 4.66 -37.58 -6.04
CA GLY A 399 5.70 -38.45 -6.61
C GLY A 399 6.57 -39.10 -5.53
N PHE A 400 7.02 -38.34 -4.54
CA PHE A 400 7.75 -38.88 -3.38
C PHE A 400 6.91 -39.85 -2.55
N GLY A 401 5.64 -39.52 -2.31
CA GLY A 401 4.69 -40.37 -1.61
C GLY A 401 4.46 -41.68 -2.32
N ALA A 402 4.27 -41.66 -3.63
CA ALA A 402 4.11 -42.85 -4.46
C ALA A 402 5.38 -43.73 -4.42
N GLN A 403 6.57 -43.16 -4.57
CA GLN A 403 7.84 -43.89 -4.44
C GLN A 403 8.03 -44.50 -3.05
N PHE A 404 7.68 -43.75 -2.02
CA PHE A 404 7.76 -44.27 -0.64
C PHE A 404 6.82 -45.45 -0.44
N LEU A 405 5.58 -45.36 -0.90
CA LEU A 405 4.60 -46.46 -0.81
C LEU A 405 5.06 -47.72 -1.57
N LEU A 406 5.59 -47.56 -2.79
CA LEU A 406 6.12 -48.65 -3.58
C LEU A 406 7.31 -49.32 -2.89
N ARG A 407 8.25 -48.55 -2.32
CA ARG A 407 9.38 -49.05 -1.55
C ARG A 407 8.91 -49.76 -0.27
N TRP A 408 7.91 -49.19 0.42
CA TRP A 408 7.35 -49.78 1.63
C TRP A 408 6.67 -51.12 1.35
N GLN A 409 5.82 -51.19 0.28
CA GLN A 409 5.19 -52.44 -0.15
C GLN A 409 6.23 -53.52 -0.50
N LYS A 410 7.29 -53.16 -1.24
CA LYS A 410 8.36 -54.07 -1.63
C LYS A 410 9.13 -54.60 -0.42
N ASN A 411 9.34 -53.77 0.62
CA ASN A 411 10.16 -54.15 1.79
C ASN A 411 9.35 -54.76 2.95
N ARG A 412 8.01 -54.70 2.90
CA ARG A 412 7.15 -55.14 4.01
C ARG A 412 7.38 -56.56 4.49
N TYR A 413 7.80 -57.44 3.62
CA TYR A 413 8.03 -58.85 3.91
C TYR A 413 9.50 -59.24 3.76
N ARG A 414 10.41 -58.29 3.82
CA ARG A 414 11.84 -58.52 3.73
C ARG A 414 12.48 -58.29 5.08
N VAL A 415 13.40 -59.20 5.44
CA VAL A 415 14.19 -59.13 6.70
C VAL A 415 15.67 -59.13 6.36
N SER A 416 16.46 -58.38 7.12
CA SER A 416 17.91 -58.42 7.02
C SER A 416 18.49 -59.66 7.72
N PRO A 417 19.73 -60.09 7.39
CA PRO A 417 20.41 -61.15 8.14
C PRO A 417 20.43 -60.88 9.65
N SER A 418 20.68 -59.66 10.09
CA SER A 418 20.66 -59.27 11.51
C SER A 418 19.28 -59.42 12.15
N ASP A 419 18.19 -59.18 11.40
CA ASP A 419 16.84 -59.38 11.93
C ASP A 419 16.50 -60.84 12.13
N VAL A 420 17.00 -61.73 11.25
CA VAL A 420 16.86 -63.18 11.42
C VAL A 420 17.56 -63.66 12.68
N ILE A 421 18.80 -63.20 12.96
CA ILE A 421 19.50 -63.49 14.19
C ILE A 421 18.72 -63.01 15.41
N LYS A 422 18.23 -61.81 15.42
CA LYS A 422 17.37 -61.28 16.49
C LYS A 422 16.09 -62.08 16.69
N MET A 423 15.52 -62.64 15.62
CA MET A 423 14.35 -63.52 15.72
C MET A 423 14.77 -64.84 16.46
N GLN A 424 15.91 -65.39 16.14
CA GLN A 424 16.44 -66.62 16.83
C GLN A 424 16.72 -66.31 18.30
N GLU A 425 17.42 -65.24 18.62
CA GLU A 425 17.72 -64.80 20.00
C GLU A 425 16.46 -64.51 20.83
N SER A 426 15.39 -64.01 20.20
CA SER A 426 14.10 -63.74 20.86
C SER A 426 13.20 -64.95 21.03
N GLY A 427 13.68 -66.16 20.71
CA GLY A 427 12.94 -67.40 20.84
C GLY A 427 11.89 -67.65 19.75
N LYS A 428 11.87 -66.90 18.69
CA LYS A 428 10.91 -67.07 17.56
C LYS A 428 11.30 -68.17 16.60
N ASP A 429 12.53 -68.71 16.71
CA ASP A 429 13.11 -69.80 15.96
C ASP A 429 12.56 -69.99 14.53
N PRO A 430 12.91 -69.09 13.60
CA PRO A 430 12.37 -69.10 12.24
C PRO A 430 12.86 -70.32 11.45
N GLN A 431 11.98 -70.93 10.67
CA GLN A 431 12.34 -71.99 9.73
C GLN A 431 12.99 -71.32 8.50
N ILE A 432 14.28 -71.63 8.25
CA ILE A 432 15.01 -71.03 7.13
C ILE A 432 14.90 -71.96 5.94
N LEU A 433 14.35 -71.40 4.80
CA LEU A 433 14.18 -72.23 3.59
C LEU A 433 15.16 -71.80 2.50
N ASP A 434 15.92 -72.77 1.99
CA ASP A 434 16.73 -72.62 0.80
C ASP A 434 15.87 -72.86 -0.43
N VAL A 435 15.46 -71.78 -1.08
CA VAL A 435 14.58 -71.82 -2.28
C VAL A 435 15.32 -71.44 -3.56
N ARG A 436 16.64 -71.71 -3.61
CA ARG A 436 17.40 -71.53 -4.85
C ARG A 436 16.85 -72.43 -5.96
N GLU A 437 16.88 -71.97 -7.20
CA GLU A 437 16.59 -72.82 -8.35
C GLU A 437 17.68 -73.88 -8.52
N GLY A 438 17.36 -75.02 -9.10
CA GLY A 438 18.26 -76.22 -9.15
C GLY A 438 19.68 -75.87 -9.58
N ALA A 439 19.83 -75.17 -10.72
CA ALA A 439 21.17 -74.81 -11.20
C ALA A 439 21.95 -73.91 -10.22
N ALA A 440 21.29 -72.95 -9.52
CA ALA A 440 21.91 -72.06 -8.54
C ALA A 440 22.19 -72.78 -7.21
N TYR A 441 21.42 -73.80 -6.91
CA TYR A 441 21.64 -74.69 -5.73
C TYR A 441 22.85 -75.61 -5.94
N ASP A 442 22.98 -76.22 -7.14
CA ASP A 442 24.05 -77.12 -7.51
C ASP A 442 25.40 -76.37 -7.66
N ALA A 443 25.37 -75.15 -8.19
CA ALA A 443 26.58 -74.34 -8.40
C ALA A 443 27.24 -73.85 -7.09
N LEU A 444 26.49 -73.72 -5.99
CA LEU A 444 27.05 -73.23 -4.72
C LEU A 444 26.75 -74.15 -3.58
N PRO A 445 27.78 -74.87 -3.07
CA PRO A 445 27.63 -75.92 -2.03
C PRO A 445 27.37 -75.35 -0.62
N LEU A 446 27.37 -74.07 -0.46
CA LEU A 446 27.16 -73.39 0.83
C LEU A 446 25.66 -73.12 1.06
N LYS A 447 25.25 -73.27 2.34
CA LYS A 447 23.88 -72.97 2.78
C LYS A 447 23.89 -72.30 4.16
N ILE A 448 22.77 -71.65 4.51
CA ILE A 448 22.56 -71.15 5.88
C ILE A 448 22.36 -72.36 6.81
N PRO A 449 23.01 -72.38 8.00
CA PRO A 449 22.88 -73.48 8.94
C PRO A 449 21.43 -73.81 9.27
N ARG A 450 21.11 -75.11 9.34
CA ARG A 450 19.76 -75.64 9.61
C ARG A 450 18.70 -75.22 8.56
N SER A 451 19.11 -74.70 7.40
CA SER A 451 18.16 -74.44 6.36
C SER A 451 17.60 -75.68 5.69
N ILE A 452 16.30 -75.69 5.47
CA ILE A 452 15.56 -76.77 4.83
C ILE A 452 15.51 -76.48 3.34
N ARG A 453 15.86 -77.49 2.50
CA ARG A 453 15.75 -77.34 1.05
C ARG A 453 14.26 -77.41 0.59
N LEU A 454 13.81 -76.41 -0.17
CA LEU A 454 12.56 -76.47 -0.84
C LEU A 454 12.77 -75.97 -2.31
N ALA A 455 12.80 -76.93 -3.23
CA ALA A 455 12.91 -76.53 -4.66
C ALA A 455 11.68 -75.79 -5.09
N PRO A 456 11.81 -74.62 -5.80
CA PRO A 456 10.65 -73.84 -6.24
C PRO A 456 9.68 -74.64 -7.13
N GLU A 457 10.19 -75.63 -7.84
CA GLU A 457 9.43 -76.53 -8.71
C GLU A 457 8.55 -77.51 -7.91
N GLU A 458 9.01 -77.93 -6.75
CA GLU A 458 8.29 -78.87 -5.89
C GLU A 458 7.11 -78.21 -5.16
N LEU A 459 7.12 -76.89 -5.06
CA LEU A 459 6.04 -76.16 -4.42
C LEU A 459 4.71 -76.29 -5.17
N ALA A 460 4.73 -76.55 -6.49
CA ALA A 460 3.55 -76.75 -7.28
C ALA A 460 2.80 -78.03 -6.95
N SER A 461 3.53 -79.06 -6.40
CA SER A 461 2.98 -80.35 -5.93
C SER A 461 2.58 -80.33 -4.46
N GLY A 462 2.75 -79.16 -3.77
CA GLY A 462 2.43 -78.98 -2.36
C GLY A 462 3.65 -79.20 -1.44
N VAL A 463 3.55 -78.84 -0.16
CA VAL A 463 4.59 -79.00 0.86
C VAL A 463 4.44 -80.34 1.63
N SER A 464 3.65 -81.31 1.14
CA SER A 464 3.44 -82.62 1.71
C SER A 464 4.71 -83.46 1.59
N GLY A 465 5.43 -83.65 2.69
CA GLY A 465 6.70 -84.32 2.77
C GLY A 465 7.82 -83.50 3.43
N LEU A 466 7.62 -82.23 3.61
CA LEU A 466 8.49 -81.37 4.41
C LEU A 466 7.86 -81.13 5.79
N GLU A 467 8.61 -81.42 6.83
CA GLU A 467 8.19 -81.15 8.23
C GLU A 467 8.26 -79.63 8.51
N LEU A 468 7.36 -78.89 7.91
CA LEU A 468 7.24 -77.43 8.11
C LEU A 468 6.06 -77.12 9.03
N ASP A 469 6.33 -76.35 10.08
CA ASP A 469 5.34 -75.92 11.06
C ASP A 469 4.68 -74.63 10.61
N LEU A 470 3.38 -74.66 10.37
CA LEU A 470 2.57 -73.50 9.93
C LEU A 470 2.50 -72.36 10.96
N THR A 471 2.85 -72.64 12.23
CA THR A 471 2.79 -71.67 13.34
C THR A 471 4.08 -70.88 13.49
N ARG A 472 5.21 -71.43 13.00
CA ARG A 472 6.53 -70.80 13.10
C ARG A 472 6.79 -69.86 11.91
N PRO A 473 7.53 -68.75 12.13
CA PRO A 473 7.93 -67.86 11.04
C PRO A 473 8.81 -68.61 10.03
N VAL A 474 8.62 -68.27 8.74
CA VAL A 474 9.42 -68.80 7.63
C VAL A 474 10.28 -67.70 7.04
N VAL A 475 11.57 -67.94 6.83
CA VAL A 475 12.48 -67.02 6.13
C VAL A 475 13.03 -67.74 4.91
N ALA A 476 12.56 -67.33 3.73
CA ALA A 476 13.02 -67.88 2.45
C ALA A 476 14.22 -67.08 1.91
N TYR A 477 15.27 -67.78 1.44
CA TYR A 477 16.39 -67.14 0.75
C TYR A 477 16.74 -67.82 -0.57
N CYS A 478 17.30 -67.01 -1.49
CA CYS A 478 17.84 -67.47 -2.76
C CYS A 478 19.11 -66.68 -3.12
N THR A 479 19.63 -66.88 -4.34
CA THR A 479 20.75 -66.11 -4.91
C THR A 479 20.32 -65.24 -6.10
N ALA A 480 19.06 -65.25 -6.45
CA ALA A 480 18.53 -64.47 -7.57
C ALA A 480 18.56 -62.94 -7.30
N LEU A 481 18.77 -62.17 -8.36
CA LEU A 481 18.71 -60.69 -8.28
C LEU A 481 17.39 -60.23 -7.68
N GLN A 482 17.48 -59.29 -6.74
CA GLN A 482 16.33 -58.72 -6.02
C GLN A 482 15.44 -59.80 -5.33
N GLU A 483 16.01 -60.93 -4.96
CA GLU A 483 15.33 -62.03 -4.28
C GLU A 483 14.08 -62.56 -5.02
N ALA A 484 14.09 -62.50 -6.36
CA ALA A 484 12.89 -62.82 -7.16
C ALA A 484 12.31 -64.21 -6.86
N THR A 485 13.16 -65.26 -6.79
CA THR A 485 12.74 -66.61 -6.49
C THR A 485 12.18 -66.77 -5.08
N SER A 486 12.85 -66.22 -4.05
CA SER A 486 12.35 -66.29 -2.67
C SER A 486 11.09 -65.44 -2.46
N ALA A 487 10.95 -64.32 -3.17
CA ALA A 487 9.72 -63.52 -3.12
C ALA A 487 8.51 -64.25 -3.75
N ARG A 488 8.73 -64.96 -4.85
CA ARG A 488 7.72 -65.82 -5.48
C ARG A 488 7.31 -66.97 -4.53
N VAL A 489 8.25 -67.74 -4.05
CA VAL A 489 8.02 -68.85 -3.13
C VAL A 489 7.34 -68.37 -1.85
N ALA A 490 7.76 -67.23 -1.28
CA ALA A 490 7.12 -66.67 -0.08
C ALA A 490 5.65 -66.29 -0.35
N LYS A 491 5.31 -65.79 -1.54
CA LYS A 491 3.91 -65.51 -1.93
C LYS A 491 3.08 -66.80 -1.99
N ASP A 492 3.64 -67.88 -2.54
CA ASP A 492 2.94 -69.15 -2.67
C ASP A 492 2.80 -69.87 -1.35
N LEU A 493 3.81 -69.86 -0.47
CA LEU A 493 3.70 -70.35 0.91
C LEU A 493 2.59 -69.66 1.71
N ARG A 494 2.41 -68.33 1.53
CA ARG A 494 1.28 -67.62 2.16
C ARG A 494 -0.08 -68.10 1.65
N LYS A 495 -0.21 -68.49 0.37
CA LYS A 495 -1.44 -69.10 -0.17
C LYS A 495 -1.70 -70.50 0.44
N LEU A 496 -0.65 -71.21 0.79
CA LEU A 496 -0.71 -72.51 1.47
C LEU A 496 -0.98 -72.41 2.98
N GLY A 497 -1.18 -71.22 3.54
CA GLY A 497 -1.62 -71.01 4.90
C GLY A 497 -0.52 -70.58 5.88
N PHE A 498 0.74 -70.45 5.44
CA PHE A 498 1.79 -69.86 6.29
C PHE A 498 1.54 -68.39 6.55
N LYS A 499 1.39 -68.00 7.81
CA LYS A 499 1.01 -66.63 8.18
C LYS A 499 2.19 -65.63 8.18
N ASP A 500 3.37 -66.10 8.60
CA ASP A 500 4.55 -65.25 8.80
C ASP A 500 5.70 -65.71 7.89
N VAL A 501 5.59 -65.34 6.61
CA VAL A 501 6.59 -65.69 5.59
C VAL A 501 7.38 -64.47 5.18
N LEU A 502 8.67 -64.50 5.40
CA LEU A 502 9.60 -63.41 5.16
C LEU A 502 10.63 -63.81 4.11
N VAL A 503 11.20 -62.83 3.46
CA VAL A 503 12.25 -63.02 2.44
C VAL A 503 13.55 -62.43 2.98
N LEU A 504 14.63 -63.17 2.95
CA LEU A 504 15.94 -62.69 3.35
C LEU A 504 16.46 -61.70 2.32
N LYS A 505 16.57 -60.45 2.72
CA LYS A 505 17.05 -59.33 1.87
C LYS A 505 18.53 -59.59 1.49
N GLY A 506 18.78 -59.60 0.16
CA GLY A 506 20.10 -59.92 -0.39
C GLY A 506 20.46 -61.40 -0.37
N GLY A 507 19.53 -62.27 0.08
CA GLY A 507 19.65 -63.70 0.02
C GLY A 507 20.90 -64.27 0.72
N LEU A 508 21.41 -65.38 0.19
CA LEU A 508 22.63 -66.03 0.74
C LEU A 508 23.85 -65.11 0.68
N GLY A 509 23.97 -64.28 -0.35
CA GLY A 509 25.09 -63.33 -0.46
C GLY A 509 25.14 -62.29 0.68
N ALA A 510 23.98 -61.72 1.06
CA ALA A 510 23.93 -60.82 2.20
C ALA A 510 24.21 -61.49 3.54
N TRP A 511 23.80 -62.76 3.69
CA TRP A 511 24.09 -63.56 4.86
C TRP A 511 25.60 -63.78 5.04
N THR A 512 26.29 -64.23 3.97
CA THR A 512 27.76 -64.47 3.97
C THR A 512 28.53 -63.14 4.16
N ASN A 513 28.13 -62.07 3.50
CA ASN A 513 28.76 -60.75 3.63
C ASN A 513 28.61 -60.15 5.06
N SER A 514 27.63 -60.63 5.82
CA SER A 514 27.43 -60.22 7.21
C SER A 514 28.32 -61.03 8.19
N GLY A 515 29.21 -61.93 7.72
CA GLY A 515 30.07 -62.72 8.52
C GLY A 515 29.36 -63.83 9.35
N LEU A 516 28.09 -64.13 8.95
CA LEU A 516 27.28 -65.09 9.69
C LEU A 516 27.65 -66.53 9.33
N PRO A 517 27.42 -67.53 10.26
CA PRO A 517 27.77 -68.91 10.02
C PRO A 517 27.16 -69.51 8.76
N ILE A 518 27.94 -70.27 8.03
CA ILE A 518 27.53 -71.02 6.85
C ILE A 518 27.95 -72.48 7.01
N GLU A 519 27.22 -73.40 6.42
CA GLU A 519 27.58 -74.82 6.39
C GLU A 519 27.65 -75.34 4.96
N THR A 520 28.47 -76.36 4.74
CA THR A 520 28.55 -77.08 3.49
C THR A 520 27.43 -78.13 3.43
N ARG A 521 26.79 -78.24 2.27
CA ARG A 521 25.74 -79.25 2.05
C ARG A 521 26.30 -80.66 2.20
N SER A 522 25.55 -81.57 2.85
CA SER A 522 25.92 -82.93 3.08
C SER A 522 25.79 -83.88 1.88
N ASP A 523 25.12 -83.43 0.82
CA ASP A 523 24.88 -84.20 -0.39
C ASP A 523 25.96 -84.04 -1.48
N ILE A 524 27.04 -83.33 -1.17
CA ILE A 524 28.15 -83.06 -2.10
C ILE A 524 29.24 -84.12 -1.88
N SER A 525 29.72 -84.75 -2.97
CA SER A 525 30.87 -85.64 -2.93
C SER A 525 32.16 -84.89 -2.55
N ALA A 526 33.10 -85.58 -1.92
CA ALA A 526 34.40 -85.03 -1.52
C ALA A 526 35.14 -84.40 -2.74
N VAL A 527 34.96 -84.93 -3.94
CA VAL A 527 35.54 -84.39 -5.19
C VAL A 527 34.90 -83.06 -5.57
N GLY A 528 33.57 -82.89 -5.41
CA GLY A 528 32.86 -81.62 -5.69
C GLY A 528 33.25 -80.52 -4.72
N LEU A 529 33.53 -80.83 -3.46
CA LEU A 529 33.97 -79.85 -2.46
C LEU A 529 35.41 -79.35 -2.75
N GLU A 530 36.32 -80.27 -3.15
CA GLU A 530 37.69 -79.92 -3.51
C GLU A 530 37.71 -79.06 -4.83
N LEU A 531 36.88 -79.36 -5.78
CA LEU A 531 36.74 -78.60 -7.01
C LEU A 531 36.24 -77.18 -6.71
N TYR A 532 35.24 -77.03 -5.80
CA TYR A 532 34.73 -75.70 -5.38
C TYR A 532 35.84 -74.92 -4.65
N LYS A 533 36.58 -75.51 -3.75
CA LYS A 533 37.70 -74.83 -3.07
C LYS A 533 38.79 -74.37 -4.03
N ALA A 534 39.10 -75.18 -5.03
CA ALA A 534 40.06 -74.81 -6.08
C ALA A 534 39.58 -73.65 -6.94
N LEU A 535 38.27 -73.56 -7.27
CA LEU A 535 37.68 -72.49 -8.05
C LEU A 535 37.45 -71.20 -7.23
N ALA A 536 37.16 -71.37 -5.93
CA ALA A 536 36.94 -70.21 -5.04
C ALA A 536 38.25 -69.60 -4.53
N GLY A 537 39.34 -70.37 -4.47
CA GLY A 537 40.66 -69.89 -4.07
C GLY A 537 41.46 -69.17 -5.15
N GLY A 538 40.92 -69.03 -6.37
CA GLY A 538 41.61 -68.45 -7.50
C GLY A 538 41.36 -66.94 -7.70
N THR A 539 40.73 -66.23 -6.75
CA THR A 539 40.60 -64.79 -6.75
C THR A 539 41.22 -64.20 -5.49
N GLY A 540 42.57 -64.13 -5.49
CA GLY A 540 43.36 -63.34 -4.60
C GLY A 540 43.60 -61.95 -5.17
#